data_c3e63296042569e17b23667ed87f648e
#
_entry.id   c3e63296042569e17b23667ed87f648e
#
_cell.length_a   1.000
_cell.length_b   1.000
_cell.length_c   1.000
_cell.angle_alpha   90.00
_cell.angle_beta   90.00
_cell.angle_gamma   90.00
#
_symmetry.space_group_name_H-M   'P 1'
#
loop_
_entity.id
_entity.type
_entity.pdbx_description
1 polymer ?
#
loop_
_entity_poly.entity_id
_entity_poly.type
_entity_poly.pdbx_seq_one_letter_code
_entity_poly.pdbx_strand_id
1 'polypeptide(L)'
;EGKHFIRPRVSARRRDEILEIDAEKVDYMDVSPRMMVSVATACIPFLENDDCNRALMGSNMQRQAVPLMVTQQPIVATGMEYKAATDSGTAVLAKNDGIVEKMDADHVVVRNNKGELEDYPLVKFARSNAGTCINQRPIVEVGESVKAGQVLADGPAMRNGEISLGKNALIGFMTWEGYNYEDAVLLNEKIVREDVYTSIHIEEYETESRDTKLGPEEITRDIPNVSEDALKDLDERGIIRIGAEVKS
;
A
#
# COMPACT_ATOMS: atom_id res chain seq x y z
N GLU A 1 27.29 -0.29 -12.31
CA GLU A 1 28.46 -0.70 -11.47
C GLU A 1 29.73 0.12 -11.68
N GLY A 2 29.97 0.88 -12.69
CA GLY A 2 31.14 1.74 -12.86
C GLY A 2 30.76 3.21 -12.80
N LYS A 3 31.42 3.98 -11.96
CA LYS A 3 31.26 5.44 -11.90
C LYS A 3 32.00 6.16 -13.05
N HIS A 4 32.19 5.50 -14.19
CA HIS A 4 32.96 6.03 -15.30
C HIS A 4 32.15 5.95 -16.59
N PHE A 5 32.32 6.98 -17.44
CA PHE A 5 31.76 6.96 -18.77
C PHE A 5 32.43 5.89 -19.63
N ILE A 6 31.66 5.17 -20.42
CA ILE A 6 32.16 4.15 -21.33
C ILE A 6 32.87 4.79 -22.54
N ARG A 7 32.40 5.96 -22.96
CA ARG A 7 32.97 6.69 -24.11
C ARG A 7 33.83 7.85 -23.63
N PRO A 8 34.96 8.12 -24.28
CA PRO A 8 35.84 9.23 -23.91
C PRO A 8 35.25 10.61 -24.22
N ARG A 9 34.29 10.68 -25.16
CA ARG A 9 33.51 11.88 -25.47
C ARG A 9 32.04 11.61 -25.32
N VAL A 10 31.34 12.55 -24.72
CA VAL A 10 29.92 12.47 -24.38
C VAL A 10 29.18 13.74 -24.73
N SER A 11 27.93 13.62 -25.07
CA SER A 11 27.05 14.78 -25.26
C SER A 11 26.70 15.35 -23.88
N ALA A 12 26.95 16.62 -23.70
CA ALA A 12 26.66 17.33 -22.47
C ALA A 12 25.97 18.67 -22.77
N ARG A 13 25.23 19.18 -21.82
CA ARG A 13 24.55 20.48 -21.90
C ARG A 13 25.32 21.50 -21.06
N ARG A 14 25.66 22.62 -21.66
CA ARG A 14 26.21 23.78 -20.95
C ARG A 14 25.32 25.01 -21.20
N ARG A 15 24.56 25.39 -20.19
CA ARG A 15 23.50 26.38 -20.32
C ARG A 15 22.49 25.98 -21.39
N ASP A 16 22.39 26.70 -22.51
CA ASP A 16 21.44 26.43 -23.59
C ASP A 16 22.04 25.66 -24.78
N GLU A 17 23.35 25.38 -24.74
CA GLU A 17 24.06 24.69 -25.82
C GLU A 17 24.29 23.22 -25.48
N ILE A 18 24.07 22.35 -26.49
CA ILE A 18 24.40 20.94 -26.45
C ILE A 18 25.74 20.77 -27.15
N LEU A 19 26.75 20.25 -26.44
CA LEU A 19 28.11 20.10 -26.91
C LEU A 19 28.59 18.67 -26.73
N GLU A 20 29.46 18.22 -27.60
CA GLU A 20 30.28 17.02 -27.38
C GLU A 20 31.59 17.41 -26.68
N ILE A 21 31.79 16.94 -25.46
CA ILE A 21 32.97 17.24 -24.66
C ILE A 21 33.63 15.96 -24.16
N ASP A 22 34.86 16.08 -23.73
CA ASP A 22 35.57 14.97 -23.08
C ASP A 22 34.86 14.60 -21.77
N ALA A 23 34.72 13.31 -21.49
CA ALA A 23 34.02 12.82 -20.31
C ALA A 23 34.60 13.36 -18.98
N GLU A 24 35.89 13.64 -18.95
CA GLU A 24 36.59 14.21 -17.78
C GLU A 24 36.16 15.65 -17.46
N LYS A 25 35.57 16.36 -18.42
CA LYS A 25 35.09 17.75 -18.27
C LYS A 25 33.64 17.87 -17.85
N VAL A 26 32.97 16.73 -17.60
CA VAL A 26 31.58 16.69 -17.16
C VAL A 26 31.52 16.85 -15.65
N ASP A 27 30.84 17.88 -15.16
CA ASP A 27 30.71 18.16 -13.72
C ASP A 27 29.58 17.35 -13.08
N TYR A 28 28.47 17.13 -13.81
CA TYR A 28 27.28 16.47 -13.30
C TYR A 28 26.73 15.48 -14.33
N MET A 29 26.11 14.43 -13.86
CA MET A 29 25.45 13.42 -14.67
C MET A 29 24.17 12.97 -14.00
N ASP A 30 23.10 12.78 -14.78
CA ASP A 30 21.88 12.16 -14.29
C ASP A 30 22.16 10.73 -13.83
N VAL A 31 21.68 10.40 -12.65
CA VAL A 31 21.87 9.06 -12.07
C VAL A 31 21.12 8.01 -12.88
N SER A 32 19.93 8.35 -13.37
CA SER A 32 19.10 7.46 -14.19
C SER A 32 18.11 8.27 -15.02
N PRO A 33 17.79 7.86 -16.26
CA PRO A 33 16.70 8.44 -17.05
C PRO A 33 15.34 8.36 -16.37
N ARG A 34 15.15 7.39 -15.46
CA ARG A 34 13.91 7.22 -14.69
C ARG A 34 13.62 8.36 -13.73
N MET A 35 14.60 9.17 -13.39
CA MET A 35 14.40 10.34 -12.52
C MET A 35 13.60 11.48 -13.16
N MET A 36 13.32 11.41 -14.45
CA MET A 36 12.48 12.39 -15.16
C MET A 36 10.99 12.20 -14.88
N VAL A 37 10.59 11.06 -14.35
CA VAL A 37 9.20 10.71 -14.06
C VAL A 37 9.00 10.46 -12.58
N SER A 38 7.74 10.54 -12.10
CA SER A 38 7.42 10.19 -10.71
C SER A 38 7.60 8.68 -10.47
N VAL A 39 7.71 8.29 -9.19
CA VAL A 39 7.80 6.88 -8.80
C VAL A 39 6.59 6.08 -9.30
N ALA A 40 5.38 6.63 -9.18
CA ALA A 40 4.17 5.98 -9.68
C ALA A 40 4.21 5.79 -11.21
N THR A 41 4.64 6.80 -11.95
CA THR A 41 4.81 6.70 -13.40
C THR A 41 5.88 5.68 -13.78
N ALA A 42 6.97 5.59 -13.01
CA ALA A 42 8.04 4.63 -13.25
C ALA A 42 7.62 3.16 -12.99
N CYS A 43 6.50 2.93 -12.31
CA CYS A 43 5.90 1.61 -12.14
C CYS A 43 4.98 1.18 -13.31
N ILE A 44 4.76 2.02 -14.30
CA ILE A 44 3.94 1.67 -15.49
C ILE A 44 4.81 0.88 -16.48
N PRO A 45 4.50 -0.40 -16.74
CA PRO A 45 5.22 -1.17 -17.74
C PRO A 45 4.89 -0.65 -19.14
N PHE A 46 5.87 -0.69 -20.05
CA PHE A 46 5.73 -0.23 -21.44
C PHE A 46 5.26 1.23 -21.59
N LEU A 47 5.68 2.08 -20.67
CA LEU A 47 5.29 3.50 -20.62
C LEU A 47 5.57 4.24 -21.95
N GLU A 48 6.63 3.86 -22.65
CA GLU A 48 7.03 4.43 -23.94
C GLU A 48 6.01 4.20 -25.06
N ASN A 49 5.10 3.25 -24.90
CA ASN A 49 4.04 2.94 -25.86
C ASN A 49 2.71 3.65 -25.52
N ASP A 50 2.64 4.32 -24.37
CA ASP A 50 1.43 4.98 -23.91
C ASP A 50 1.37 6.45 -24.34
N ASP A 51 0.18 6.92 -24.67
CA ASP A 51 -0.08 8.35 -24.79
C ASP A 51 0.12 9.05 -23.44
N CYS A 52 0.67 10.26 -23.47
CA CYS A 52 0.98 11.05 -22.28
C CYS A 52 -0.25 11.25 -21.38
N ASN A 53 -1.42 11.53 -21.97
CA ASN A 53 -2.66 11.73 -21.21
C ASN A 53 -3.10 10.45 -20.48
N ARG A 54 -2.95 9.29 -21.13
CA ARG A 54 -3.31 8.01 -20.53
C ARG A 54 -2.29 7.56 -19.47
N ALA A 55 -1.02 7.83 -19.67
CA ALA A 55 0.00 7.62 -18.67
C ALA A 55 -0.26 8.46 -17.39
N LEU A 56 -0.68 9.72 -17.54
CA LEU A 56 -1.08 10.58 -16.44
C LEU A 56 -2.26 10.01 -15.68
N MET A 57 -3.30 9.56 -16.39
CA MET A 57 -4.48 8.94 -15.74
C MET A 57 -4.09 7.67 -14.99
N GLY A 58 -3.31 6.77 -15.59
CA GLY A 58 -2.83 5.54 -14.96
C GLY A 58 -1.97 5.80 -13.72
N SER A 59 -1.06 6.76 -13.78
CA SER A 59 -0.25 7.18 -12.64
C SER A 59 -1.11 7.70 -11.48
N ASN A 60 -2.14 8.49 -11.78
CA ASN A 60 -3.07 8.98 -10.76
C ASN A 60 -3.91 7.85 -10.16
N MET A 61 -4.38 6.89 -10.96
CA MET A 61 -5.15 5.73 -10.50
C MET A 61 -4.35 4.83 -9.56
N GLN A 62 -3.04 4.64 -9.80
CA GLN A 62 -2.17 3.89 -8.89
C GLN A 62 -2.18 4.48 -7.47
N ARG A 63 -2.19 5.81 -7.35
CA ARG A 63 -2.22 6.50 -6.05
C ARG A 63 -3.57 6.41 -5.34
N GLN A 64 -4.64 6.06 -6.05
CA GLN A 64 -6.00 5.91 -5.54
C GLN A 64 -6.38 4.44 -5.29
N ALA A 65 -5.45 3.51 -5.52
CA ALA A 65 -5.70 2.09 -5.33
C ALA A 65 -5.98 1.76 -3.87
N VAL A 66 -7.09 1.08 -3.62
CA VAL A 66 -7.48 0.63 -2.28
C VAL A 66 -6.70 -0.62 -1.93
N PRO A 67 -6.09 -0.71 -0.73
CA PRO A 67 -5.45 -1.93 -0.26
C PRO A 67 -6.44 -3.10 -0.17
N LEU A 68 -6.18 -4.17 -0.89
CA LEU A 68 -7.00 -5.38 -0.85
C LEU A 68 -6.59 -6.28 0.31
N MET A 69 -7.50 -7.14 0.77
CA MET A 69 -7.21 -8.15 1.81
C MET A 69 -6.07 -9.08 1.38
N VAL A 70 -6.10 -9.53 0.13
CA VAL A 70 -5.05 -10.36 -0.47
C VAL A 70 -4.70 -9.79 -1.83
N THR A 71 -3.50 -9.33 -2.01
CA THR A 71 -2.97 -8.80 -3.27
C THR A 71 -2.15 -9.86 -4.02
N GLN A 72 -1.83 -9.59 -5.28
CA GLN A 72 -0.92 -10.39 -6.09
C GLN A 72 0.16 -9.49 -6.69
N GLN A 73 1.37 -10.00 -6.76
CA GLN A 73 2.45 -9.33 -7.49
C GLN A 73 2.07 -9.21 -8.97
N PRO A 74 2.38 -8.08 -9.62
CA PRO A 74 2.16 -7.93 -11.06
C PRO A 74 3.04 -8.92 -11.82
N ILE A 75 2.46 -9.58 -12.84
CA ILE A 75 3.21 -10.52 -13.69
C ILE A 75 4.23 -9.76 -14.53
N VAL A 76 3.87 -8.54 -14.99
CA VAL A 76 4.76 -7.64 -15.72
C VAL A 76 5.01 -6.41 -14.88
N ALA A 77 6.27 -6.12 -14.62
CA ALA A 77 6.72 -5.05 -13.73
C ALA A 77 7.93 -4.31 -14.31
N THR A 78 8.28 -3.17 -13.73
CA THR A 78 9.41 -2.34 -14.18
C THR A 78 10.67 -2.50 -13.33
N GLY A 79 10.57 -3.18 -12.18
CA GLY A 79 11.61 -3.31 -11.18
C GLY A 79 11.67 -2.16 -10.18
N MET A 80 10.81 -1.14 -10.32
CA MET A 80 10.68 -0.07 -9.34
C MET A 80 9.84 -0.48 -8.12
N GLU A 81 9.02 -1.50 -8.26
CA GLU A 81 8.03 -1.94 -7.27
C GLU A 81 8.69 -2.33 -5.95
N TYR A 82 9.77 -3.09 -6.01
CA TYR A 82 10.53 -3.48 -4.81
C TYR A 82 11.18 -2.26 -4.14
N LYS A 83 11.86 -1.43 -4.93
CA LYS A 83 12.55 -0.24 -4.41
C LYS A 83 11.56 0.76 -3.79
N ALA A 84 10.44 1.01 -4.46
CA ALA A 84 9.41 1.88 -3.95
C ALA A 84 8.76 1.33 -2.68
N ALA A 85 8.53 0.01 -2.59
CA ALA A 85 8.00 -0.66 -1.42
C ALA A 85 8.93 -0.53 -0.20
N THR A 86 10.20 -0.85 -0.37
CA THR A 86 11.19 -0.80 0.72
C THR A 86 11.46 0.61 1.21
N ASP A 87 11.52 1.59 0.31
CA ASP A 87 11.81 2.98 0.67
C ASP A 87 10.57 3.74 1.18
N SER A 88 9.37 3.20 1.02
CA SER A 88 8.11 3.84 1.47
C SER A 88 7.97 3.93 2.99
N GLY A 89 8.70 3.12 3.74
CA GLY A 89 8.59 3.01 5.19
C GLY A 89 7.34 2.28 5.69
N THR A 90 6.51 1.71 4.79
CA THR A 90 5.34 0.91 5.16
C THR A 90 5.66 -0.56 5.38
N ALA A 91 6.74 -1.05 4.75
CA ALA A 91 7.31 -2.37 5.02
C ALA A 91 8.20 -2.34 6.26
N VAL A 92 8.24 -3.43 7.01
CA VAL A 92 9.17 -3.58 8.12
C VAL A 92 10.46 -4.21 7.61
N LEU A 93 11.56 -3.51 7.79
CA LEU A 93 12.89 -3.93 7.31
C LEU A 93 13.79 -4.34 8.46
N ALA A 94 14.60 -5.39 8.25
CA ALA A 94 15.62 -5.78 9.20
C ALA A 94 16.70 -4.68 9.32
N LYS A 95 17.03 -4.29 10.54
CA LYS A 95 18.09 -3.29 10.81
C LYS A 95 19.49 -3.88 10.64
N ASN A 96 19.65 -5.12 11.06
CA ASN A 96 20.92 -5.84 11.04
C ASN A 96 20.75 -7.25 10.47
N ASP A 97 21.86 -7.87 10.11
CA ASP A 97 21.90 -9.29 9.74
C ASP A 97 21.61 -10.14 10.98
N GLY A 98 20.84 -11.20 10.85
CA GLY A 98 20.49 -12.06 11.97
C GLY A 98 19.69 -13.29 11.58
N ILE A 99 19.11 -13.92 12.59
CA ILE A 99 18.22 -15.08 12.45
C ILE A 99 16.90 -14.76 13.14
N VAL A 100 15.79 -15.07 12.49
CA VAL A 100 14.46 -14.91 13.07
C VAL A 100 14.29 -15.93 14.20
N GLU A 101 14.13 -15.44 15.42
CA GLU A 101 13.99 -16.28 16.60
C GLU A 101 12.53 -16.56 16.94
N LYS A 102 11.69 -15.54 16.80
CA LYS A 102 10.25 -15.64 17.05
C LYS A 102 9.48 -14.83 16.00
N MET A 103 8.36 -15.35 15.58
CA MET A 103 7.43 -14.65 14.70
C MET A 103 6.01 -14.99 15.12
N ASP A 104 5.20 -13.96 15.33
CA ASP A 104 3.77 -14.06 15.50
C ASP A 104 3.06 -12.94 14.71
N ALA A 105 1.75 -12.80 14.89
CA ALA A 105 0.98 -11.82 14.12
C ALA A 105 1.35 -10.37 14.43
N ASP A 106 1.85 -10.09 15.64
CA ASP A 106 2.08 -8.75 16.17
C ASP A 106 3.55 -8.38 16.24
N HIS A 107 4.45 -9.36 16.24
CA HIS A 107 5.88 -9.16 16.43
C HIS A 107 6.74 -10.08 15.60
N VAL A 108 7.86 -9.57 15.13
CA VAL A 108 8.97 -10.35 14.59
C VAL A 108 10.20 -10.06 15.45
N VAL A 109 10.83 -11.08 16.00
CA VAL A 109 12.03 -10.96 16.82
C VAL A 109 13.21 -11.58 16.09
N VAL A 110 14.24 -10.79 15.84
CA VAL A 110 15.48 -11.20 15.15
C VAL A 110 16.64 -11.15 16.12
N ARG A 111 17.39 -12.23 16.21
CA ARG A 111 18.67 -12.25 16.91
C ARG A 111 19.77 -11.84 15.95
N ASN A 112 20.40 -10.70 16.19
CA ASN A 112 21.47 -10.20 15.35
C ASN A 112 22.78 -10.99 15.58
N ASN A 113 23.76 -10.76 14.71
CA ASN A 113 25.08 -11.44 14.79
C ASN A 113 25.88 -11.11 16.06
N LYS A 114 25.45 -10.09 16.83
CA LYS A 114 26.05 -9.74 18.13
C LYS A 114 25.38 -10.47 19.31
N GLY A 115 24.30 -11.23 19.03
CA GLY A 115 23.52 -11.94 20.03
C GLY A 115 22.43 -11.10 20.68
N GLU A 116 22.20 -9.87 20.25
CA GLU A 116 21.15 -9.00 20.74
C GLU A 116 19.80 -9.33 20.05
N LEU A 117 18.71 -9.21 20.80
CA LEU A 117 17.36 -9.39 20.28
C LEU A 117 16.81 -8.04 19.80
N GLU A 118 16.38 -8.01 18.55
CA GLU A 118 15.71 -6.89 17.94
C GLU A 118 14.23 -7.23 17.76
N ASP A 119 13.37 -6.46 18.44
CA ASP A 119 11.91 -6.62 18.36
C ASP A 119 11.34 -5.64 17.34
N TYR A 120 10.55 -6.16 16.41
CA TYR A 120 9.87 -5.44 15.34
C TYR A 120 8.36 -5.56 15.53
N PRO A 121 7.71 -4.60 16.22
CA PRO A 121 6.26 -4.59 16.35
C PRO A 121 5.59 -4.32 15.02
N LEU A 122 4.50 -5.02 14.73
CA LEU A 122 3.72 -4.92 13.51
C LEU A 122 2.43 -4.12 13.74
N VAL A 123 2.12 -3.23 12.82
CA VAL A 123 0.84 -2.49 12.84
C VAL A 123 -0.27 -3.41 12.36
N LYS A 124 -1.32 -3.56 13.17
CA LYS A 124 -2.46 -4.43 12.88
C LYS A 124 -3.74 -3.61 12.76
N PHE A 125 -4.42 -3.74 11.62
CA PHE A 125 -5.76 -3.19 11.38
C PHE A 125 -5.95 -1.74 11.82
N ALA A 126 -4.94 -0.90 11.60
CA ALA A 126 -5.03 0.52 11.88
C ALA A 126 -5.77 1.26 10.75
N ARG A 127 -6.47 2.32 11.12
CA ARG A 127 -7.14 3.20 10.17
C ARG A 127 -6.14 4.15 9.52
N SER A 128 -6.14 4.21 8.18
CA SER A 128 -5.43 5.27 7.44
C SER A 128 -6.25 6.56 7.40
N ASN A 129 -5.63 7.66 6.96
CA ASN A 129 -6.35 8.94 6.78
C ASN A 129 -7.52 8.85 5.81
N ALA A 130 -7.47 7.95 4.85
CA ALA A 130 -8.53 7.70 3.87
C ALA A 130 -9.53 6.63 4.32
N GLY A 131 -9.46 6.15 5.57
CA GLY A 131 -10.34 5.09 6.08
C GLY A 131 -10.00 3.69 5.59
N THR A 132 -8.88 3.50 4.91
CA THR A 132 -8.41 2.18 4.48
C THR A 132 -7.66 1.47 5.61
N CYS A 133 -7.51 0.15 5.48
CA CYS A 133 -6.87 -0.69 6.49
C CYS A 133 -5.35 -0.72 6.31
N ILE A 134 -4.62 -0.35 7.35
CA ILE A 134 -3.18 -0.56 7.46
C ILE A 134 -2.97 -1.82 8.28
N ASN A 135 -2.45 -2.87 7.65
CA ASN A 135 -2.16 -4.14 8.29
C ASN A 135 -0.84 -4.69 7.78
N GLN A 136 0.11 -4.90 8.68
CA GLN A 136 1.40 -5.49 8.36
C GLN A 136 1.36 -7.00 8.61
N ARG A 137 1.93 -7.75 7.66
CA ARG A 137 1.98 -9.21 7.70
C ARG A 137 3.41 -9.70 7.61
N PRO A 138 3.89 -10.53 8.56
CA PRO A 138 5.21 -11.14 8.46
C PRO A 138 5.29 -12.05 7.23
N ILE A 139 6.44 -12.04 6.56
CA ILE A 139 6.74 -12.86 5.38
C ILE A 139 7.92 -13.78 5.60
N VAL A 140 8.57 -13.70 6.76
CA VAL A 140 9.73 -14.53 7.16
C VAL A 140 9.27 -15.68 8.04
N GLU A 141 10.08 -16.74 8.12
CA GLU A 141 9.82 -17.89 8.96
C GLU A 141 10.82 -17.96 10.13
N VAL A 142 10.40 -18.63 11.22
CA VAL A 142 11.29 -18.85 12.38
C VAL A 142 12.48 -19.71 11.98
N GLY A 143 13.70 -19.27 12.30
CA GLY A 143 14.94 -19.91 11.92
C GLY A 143 15.53 -19.41 10.59
N GLU A 144 14.80 -18.55 9.86
CA GLU A 144 15.29 -17.94 8.63
C GLU A 144 16.43 -16.94 8.91
N SER A 145 17.46 -16.97 8.06
CA SER A 145 18.55 -15.98 8.10
C SER A 145 18.17 -14.76 7.28
N VAL A 146 18.18 -13.60 7.89
CA VAL A 146 17.82 -12.31 7.28
C VAL A 146 19.02 -11.38 7.19
N LYS A 147 19.03 -10.53 6.17
CA LYS A 147 20.07 -9.51 5.96
C LYS A 147 19.52 -8.13 6.30
N ALA A 148 20.42 -7.23 6.66
CA ALA A 148 20.09 -5.82 6.85
C ALA A 148 19.40 -5.24 5.59
N GLY A 149 18.28 -4.58 5.75
CA GLY A 149 17.43 -4.05 4.66
C GLY A 149 16.50 -5.07 4.01
N GLN A 150 16.50 -6.33 4.42
CA GLN A 150 15.53 -7.32 3.96
C GLN A 150 14.15 -7.04 4.58
N VAL A 151 13.09 -7.24 3.79
CA VAL A 151 11.72 -7.09 4.25
C VAL A 151 11.36 -8.26 5.18
N LEU A 152 10.94 -7.92 6.40
CA LEU A 152 10.45 -8.87 7.41
C LEU A 152 8.93 -9.01 7.37
N ALA A 153 8.24 -7.90 7.10
CA ALA A 153 6.80 -7.89 7.00
C ALA A 153 6.32 -6.93 5.89
N ASP A 154 5.35 -7.39 5.12
CA ASP A 154 4.68 -6.61 4.09
C ASP A 154 3.71 -5.60 4.72
N GLY A 155 3.67 -4.40 4.14
CA GLY A 155 2.67 -3.39 4.45
C GLY A 155 1.38 -3.56 3.63
N PRO A 156 0.47 -2.56 3.70
CA PRO A 156 -0.72 -2.54 2.87
C PRO A 156 -0.35 -2.45 1.38
N ALA A 157 -1.13 -3.12 0.53
CA ALA A 157 -0.90 -3.20 -0.92
C ALA A 157 0.52 -3.67 -1.32
N MET A 158 1.06 -4.61 -0.54
CA MET A 158 2.35 -5.23 -0.78
C MET A 158 2.24 -6.76 -0.80
N ARG A 159 3.14 -7.40 -1.54
CA ARG A 159 3.33 -8.85 -1.54
C ARG A 159 4.80 -9.19 -1.74
N ASN A 160 5.37 -9.94 -0.80
CA ASN A 160 6.79 -10.34 -0.81
C ASN A 160 7.77 -9.16 -1.02
N GLY A 161 7.52 -8.03 -0.36
CA GLY A 161 8.35 -6.84 -0.46
C GLY A 161 8.18 -6.00 -1.72
N GLU A 162 7.20 -6.30 -2.57
CA GLU A 162 6.92 -5.53 -3.78
C GLU A 162 5.54 -4.88 -3.72
N ILE A 163 5.39 -3.70 -4.35
CA ILE A 163 4.10 -3.05 -4.51
C ILE A 163 3.17 -3.96 -5.32
N SER A 164 2.00 -4.25 -4.75
CA SER A 164 0.99 -5.12 -5.31
C SER A 164 -0.38 -4.47 -5.10
N LEU A 165 -0.78 -3.61 -6.06
CA LEU A 165 -1.96 -2.77 -5.93
C LEU A 165 -3.28 -3.49 -6.22
N GLY A 166 -3.22 -4.72 -6.74
CA GLY A 166 -4.44 -5.43 -7.14
C GLY A 166 -4.23 -6.92 -7.37
N LYS A 167 -4.89 -7.43 -8.41
CA LYS A 167 -4.91 -8.83 -8.82
C LYS A 167 -4.61 -8.97 -10.31
N ASN A 168 -4.04 -10.11 -10.67
CA ASN A 168 -3.89 -10.48 -12.07
C ASN A 168 -5.19 -11.14 -12.55
N ALA A 169 -6.03 -10.39 -13.27
CA ALA A 169 -7.31 -10.88 -13.76
C ALA A 169 -7.22 -11.30 -15.22
N LEU A 170 -7.88 -12.38 -15.59
CA LEU A 170 -8.08 -12.73 -16.98
C LEU A 170 -9.21 -11.87 -17.58
N ILE A 171 -8.90 -11.12 -18.63
CA ILE A 171 -9.82 -10.18 -19.27
C ILE A 171 -10.09 -10.62 -20.71
N GLY A 172 -11.35 -10.71 -21.08
CA GLY A 172 -11.81 -10.89 -22.47
C GLY A 172 -12.34 -9.59 -23.04
N PHE A 173 -11.82 -9.16 -24.18
CA PHE A 173 -12.30 -7.98 -24.90
C PHE A 173 -13.27 -8.40 -26.00
N MET A 174 -14.57 -8.25 -25.72
CA MET A 174 -15.62 -8.57 -26.67
C MET A 174 -16.92 -7.85 -26.32
N THR A 175 -17.83 -7.74 -27.27
CA THR A 175 -19.22 -7.32 -26.98
C THR A 175 -19.99 -8.50 -26.37
N TRP A 176 -20.79 -8.22 -25.32
CA TRP A 176 -21.59 -9.24 -24.66
C TRP A 176 -23.03 -8.75 -24.48
N GLU A 177 -23.88 -9.02 -25.46
CA GLU A 177 -25.33 -8.74 -25.43
C GLU A 177 -25.70 -7.31 -24.96
N GLY A 178 -24.80 -6.35 -25.15
CA GLY A 178 -24.97 -4.95 -24.74
C GLY A 178 -24.73 -4.67 -23.24
N TYR A 179 -24.51 -5.69 -22.41
CA TYR A 179 -24.30 -5.50 -20.97
C TYR A 179 -22.95 -4.87 -20.61
N ASN A 180 -22.04 -4.77 -21.55
CA ASN A 180 -20.76 -4.09 -21.41
C ASN A 180 -20.62 -2.87 -22.33
N TYR A 181 -21.73 -2.16 -22.56
CA TYR A 181 -21.77 -0.93 -23.37
C TYR A 181 -21.03 0.21 -22.65
N GLU A 182 -20.22 0.97 -23.39
CA GLU A 182 -19.34 2.03 -22.89
C GLU A 182 -18.36 1.53 -21.81
N ASP A 183 -18.44 2.07 -20.59
CA ASP A 183 -17.54 1.75 -19.46
C ASP A 183 -18.08 0.59 -18.58
N ALA A 184 -19.18 -0.05 -18.98
CA ALA A 184 -19.71 -1.18 -18.25
C ALA A 184 -18.83 -2.42 -18.38
N VAL A 185 -18.66 -3.15 -17.29
CA VAL A 185 -17.84 -4.36 -17.22
C VAL A 185 -18.63 -5.51 -16.63
N LEU A 186 -18.54 -6.67 -17.25
CA LEU A 186 -19.09 -7.91 -16.71
C LEU A 186 -18.04 -8.60 -15.83
N LEU A 187 -18.44 -9.02 -14.66
CA LEU A 187 -17.58 -9.73 -13.71
C LEU A 187 -18.07 -11.15 -13.52
N ASN A 188 -17.15 -12.09 -13.39
CA ASN A 188 -17.47 -13.46 -13.00
C ASN A 188 -17.86 -13.49 -11.51
N GLU A 189 -18.89 -14.27 -11.17
CA GLU A 189 -19.36 -14.45 -9.78
C GLU A 189 -18.25 -14.92 -8.82
N LYS A 190 -17.27 -15.67 -9.31
CA LYS A 190 -16.10 -16.08 -8.52
C LYS A 190 -15.36 -14.91 -7.87
N ILE A 191 -15.34 -13.75 -8.52
CA ILE A 191 -14.67 -12.56 -7.98
C ILE A 191 -15.27 -12.16 -6.64
N VAL A 192 -16.59 -12.22 -6.52
CA VAL A 192 -17.30 -11.91 -5.27
C VAL A 192 -17.18 -13.06 -4.28
N ARG A 193 -17.41 -14.30 -4.73
CA ARG A 193 -17.40 -15.48 -3.87
C ARG A 193 -16.04 -15.77 -3.24
N GLU A 194 -14.95 -15.48 -3.93
CA GLU A 194 -13.57 -15.76 -3.51
C GLU A 194 -12.87 -14.52 -2.94
N ASP A 195 -13.60 -13.45 -2.63
CA ASP A 195 -13.07 -12.20 -2.05
C ASP A 195 -11.86 -11.62 -2.84
N VAL A 196 -11.91 -11.70 -4.18
CA VAL A 196 -10.77 -11.34 -5.03
C VAL A 196 -10.39 -9.87 -4.88
N TYR A 197 -11.38 -8.95 -4.86
CA TYR A 197 -11.19 -7.51 -4.71
C TYR A 197 -11.73 -6.97 -3.39
N THR A 198 -11.87 -7.81 -2.39
CA THR A 198 -12.40 -7.41 -1.08
C THR A 198 -11.39 -6.55 -0.34
N SER A 199 -11.86 -5.47 0.24
CA SER A 199 -11.10 -4.52 1.03
C SER A 199 -11.77 -4.28 2.39
N ILE A 200 -10.99 -3.81 3.35
CA ILE A 200 -11.47 -3.44 4.68
C ILE A 200 -11.42 -1.92 4.78
N HIS A 201 -12.55 -1.32 5.16
CA HIS A 201 -12.65 0.10 5.45
C HIS A 201 -12.94 0.28 6.94
N ILE A 202 -12.19 1.18 7.58
CA ILE A 202 -12.32 1.48 9.00
C ILE A 202 -12.79 2.90 9.13
N GLU A 203 -13.96 3.08 9.72
CA GLU A 203 -14.53 4.39 10.02
C GLU A 203 -14.49 4.64 11.53
N GLU A 204 -14.24 5.88 11.89
CA GLU A 204 -14.18 6.32 13.28
C GLU A 204 -15.27 7.36 13.51
N TYR A 205 -16.13 7.08 14.45
CA TYR A 205 -17.20 7.98 14.89
C TYR A 205 -16.94 8.39 16.31
N GLU A 206 -16.82 9.68 16.55
CA GLU A 206 -16.61 10.26 17.86
C GLU A 206 -17.87 11.04 18.30
N THR A 207 -18.31 10.81 19.52
CA THR A 207 -19.42 11.52 20.13
C THR A 207 -19.04 11.94 21.54
N GLU A 208 -19.30 13.18 21.87
CA GLU A 208 -19.12 13.72 23.22
C GLU A 208 -20.44 14.30 23.78
N SER A 209 -20.65 14.12 25.06
CA SER A 209 -21.77 14.78 25.75
C SER A 209 -21.34 16.20 26.15
N ARG A 210 -22.18 17.18 25.81
CA ARG A 210 -21.91 18.61 26.02
C ARG A 210 -22.95 19.24 26.94
N ASP A 211 -22.57 20.32 27.61
CA ASP A 211 -23.54 21.15 28.30
C ASP A 211 -24.36 21.97 27.31
N THR A 212 -25.67 21.82 27.35
CA THR A 212 -26.61 22.58 26.54
C THR A 212 -27.45 23.53 27.38
N LYS A 213 -28.13 24.49 26.73
CA LYS A 213 -29.07 25.42 27.42
C LYS A 213 -30.24 24.72 28.10
N LEU A 214 -30.54 23.49 27.70
CA LEU A 214 -31.62 22.66 28.28
C LEU A 214 -31.13 21.73 29.38
N GLY A 215 -29.80 21.71 29.64
CA GLY A 215 -29.14 20.86 30.61
C GLY A 215 -27.98 20.09 29.97
N PRO A 216 -27.15 19.39 30.78
CA PRO A 216 -26.08 18.56 30.29
C PRO A 216 -26.63 17.37 29.50
N GLU A 217 -25.97 17.06 28.38
CA GLU A 217 -26.21 15.79 27.67
C GLU A 217 -25.61 14.62 28.47
N GLU A 218 -26.16 13.45 28.31
CA GLU A 218 -25.73 12.25 29.00
C GLU A 218 -25.65 11.07 28.04
N ILE A 219 -24.59 10.27 28.16
CA ILE A 219 -24.48 9.01 27.42
C ILE A 219 -25.23 7.95 28.22
N THR A 220 -26.36 7.50 27.71
CA THR A 220 -27.25 6.56 28.38
C THR A 220 -27.96 5.65 27.38
N ARG A 221 -28.39 4.47 27.83
CA ARG A 221 -29.27 3.59 27.07
C ARG A 221 -30.73 4.04 27.14
N ASP A 222 -31.12 4.78 28.17
CA ASP A 222 -32.48 5.27 28.38
C ASP A 222 -32.75 6.48 27.48
N ILE A 223 -33.09 6.21 26.22
CA ILE A 223 -33.38 7.22 25.19
C ILE A 223 -34.85 7.22 24.92
N PRO A 224 -35.61 8.34 25.16
CA PRO A 224 -37.02 8.40 24.90
C PRO A 224 -37.30 8.30 23.40
N ASN A 225 -38.43 7.64 23.05
CA ASN A 225 -38.94 7.47 21.69
C ASN A 225 -38.02 6.67 20.74
N VAL A 226 -37.16 5.82 21.25
CA VAL A 226 -36.35 4.87 20.46
C VAL A 226 -36.82 3.45 20.78
N SER A 227 -36.95 2.60 19.76
CA SER A 227 -37.34 1.20 19.93
C SER A 227 -36.27 0.40 20.63
N GLU A 228 -36.66 -0.63 21.39
CA GLU A 228 -35.72 -1.55 22.05
C GLU A 228 -34.83 -2.29 21.04
N ASP A 229 -35.32 -2.55 19.84
CA ASP A 229 -34.53 -3.16 18.75
C ASP A 229 -33.35 -2.29 18.32
N ALA A 230 -33.51 -0.96 18.34
CA ALA A 230 -32.41 -0.03 18.05
C ALA A 230 -31.39 0.07 19.20
N LEU A 231 -31.82 -0.25 20.43
CA LEU A 231 -30.98 -0.18 21.64
C LEU A 231 -30.37 -1.53 22.04
N LYS A 232 -30.69 -2.60 21.32
CA LYS A 232 -30.28 -3.97 21.70
C LYS A 232 -28.77 -4.18 21.83
N ASP A 233 -27.99 -3.44 21.04
CA ASP A 233 -26.52 -3.54 21.00
C ASP A 233 -25.82 -2.54 21.93
N LEU A 234 -26.56 -1.76 22.70
CA LEU A 234 -26.02 -0.88 23.73
C LEU A 234 -25.98 -1.59 25.09
N ASP A 235 -24.90 -1.35 25.84
CA ASP A 235 -24.78 -1.77 27.22
C ASP A 235 -25.60 -0.86 28.15
N GLU A 236 -25.55 -1.13 29.49
CA GLU A 236 -26.26 -0.33 30.48
C GLU A 236 -25.79 1.12 30.55
N ARG A 237 -24.60 1.42 30.05
CA ARG A 237 -24.03 2.77 29.98
C ARG A 237 -24.35 3.49 28.67
N GLY A 238 -25.05 2.85 27.75
CA GLY A 238 -25.33 3.39 26.43
C GLY A 238 -24.17 3.28 25.44
N ILE A 239 -23.17 2.46 25.75
CA ILE A 239 -22.02 2.21 24.87
C ILE A 239 -22.26 0.94 24.05
N ILE A 240 -21.96 0.99 22.76
CA ILE A 240 -22.12 -0.15 21.87
C ILE A 240 -21.17 -1.29 22.25
N ARG A 241 -21.68 -2.52 22.20
CA ARG A 241 -20.84 -3.72 22.46
C ARG A 241 -19.93 -4.02 21.27
N ILE A 242 -18.76 -4.59 21.55
CA ILE A 242 -17.83 -5.07 20.52
C ILE A 242 -18.49 -6.21 19.72
N GLY A 243 -18.40 -6.15 18.39
CA GLY A 243 -18.98 -7.13 17.48
C GLY A 243 -20.44 -6.85 17.10
N ALA A 244 -20.99 -5.72 17.50
CA ALA A 244 -22.32 -5.29 17.08
C ALA A 244 -22.34 -4.90 15.61
N GLU A 245 -23.42 -5.23 14.89
CA GLU A 245 -23.65 -4.79 13.51
C GLU A 245 -24.15 -3.34 13.55
N VAL A 246 -23.40 -2.45 12.88
CA VAL A 246 -23.74 -1.03 12.74
C VAL A 246 -24.23 -0.77 11.32
N LYS A 247 -25.37 -0.11 11.18
CA LYS A 247 -25.95 0.31 9.89
C LYS A 247 -25.97 1.83 9.81
N SER A 248 -25.83 2.34 8.58
CA SER A 248 -26.01 3.77 8.27
C SER A 248 -27.46 4.19 8.40
#